data_b4f95bfb3265fae0717c40bc1cb2244f
#
_entry.id   b4f95bfb3265fae0717c40bc1cb2244f
#
_cell.length_a   1.000
_cell.length_b   1.000
_cell.length_c   1.000
_cell.angle_alpha   90.00
_cell.angle_beta   90.00
_cell.angle_gamma   90.00
#
_symmetry.space_group_name_H-M   'P 1'
#
loop_
_entity.id
_entity.type
_entity.pdbx_description
1 polymer ?
#
loop_
_entity_poly.entity_id
_entity_poly.type
_entity_poly.pdbx_seq_one_letter_code
_entity_poly.pdbx_strand_id
1 'polypeptide(L)'
;TGQKSFGSMEKAYIFVYTVNDMPQQYKLKAITPSSEKSLKTLVENRKIFSLNFCELNIFETFQESSLVPLTFGDFVVTSMLRGKKVMHLYDNPGFDYLPGETVLVPANVTMKIDFPEATKNNPTQCIALALESQKIQTIVNRLNEDYPKNDTKDYWQLKHNEYHFQNNYELANNINKLIDVCSGGDREKDILADIALKELVVRLIQSQNLNSSDRANYNVGNNPLAFVMQYIRININQQINVTELSNKACMSVPTFYRAFKNEFGLSPLEYILREKIKKAKTLLAD
;
A
#
# COMPACT_ATOMS: atom_id res chain seq x y z
N THR A 1 -20.47 3.19 -63.62
CA THR A 1 -19.16 3.54 -63.04
C THR A 1 -19.37 3.97 -61.59
N GLY A 2 -19.30 3.00 -60.71
CA GLY A 2 -19.52 3.19 -59.28
C GLY A 2 -18.19 3.30 -58.55
N GLN A 3 -18.00 4.38 -57.80
CA GLN A 3 -16.97 4.50 -56.79
C GLN A 3 -17.53 4.01 -55.45
N LYS A 4 -16.97 2.92 -54.95
CA LYS A 4 -17.18 2.47 -53.57
C LYS A 4 -16.17 3.17 -52.66
N SER A 5 -16.66 3.92 -51.70
CA SER A 5 -15.89 4.48 -50.60
C SER A 5 -15.43 3.33 -49.66
N PHE A 6 -14.14 3.18 -49.51
CA PHE A 6 -13.56 2.33 -48.47
C PHE A 6 -13.59 3.08 -47.13
N GLY A 7 -14.44 2.62 -46.24
CA GLY A 7 -14.39 3.03 -44.85
C GLY A 7 -13.15 2.41 -44.18
N SER A 8 -12.36 3.26 -43.55
CA SER A 8 -11.24 2.85 -42.71
C SER A 8 -11.75 2.11 -41.48
N MET A 9 -11.57 0.80 -41.45
CA MET A 9 -11.68 0.02 -40.21
C MET A 9 -10.45 0.31 -39.37
N GLU A 10 -10.61 1.14 -38.35
CA GLU A 10 -9.67 1.18 -37.25
C GLU A 10 -9.61 -0.20 -36.58
N LYS A 11 -8.48 -0.87 -36.73
CA LYS A 11 -8.20 -2.11 -36.02
C LYS A 11 -7.99 -1.75 -34.54
N ALA A 12 -9.01 -1.96 -33.74
CA ALA A 12 -8.89 -1.98 -32.30
C ALA A 12 -7.99 -3.18 -31.94
N TYR A 13 -6.75 -2.91 -31.58
CA TYR A 13 -5.87 -3.90 -30.97
C TYR A 13 -6.36 -4.16 -29.54
N ILE A 14 -7.18 -5.19 -29.39
CA ILE A 14 -7.49 -5.75 -28.08
C ILE A 14 -6.22 -6.48 -27.63
N PHE A 15 -5.47 -5.86 -26.73
CA PHE A 15 -4.41 -6.53 -26.00
C PHE A 15 -5.05 -7.54 -25.04
N VAL A 16 -5.08 -8.80 -25.45
CA VAL A 16 -5.42 -9.90 -24.58
C VAL A 16 -4.22 -10.11 -23.63
N TYR A 17 -4.31 -9.51 -22.44
CA TYR A 17 -3.37 -9.84 -21.37
C TYR A 17 -3.66 -11.29 -20.93
N THR A 18 -2.63 -12.12 -20.89
CA THR A 18 -2.72 -13.44 -20.25
C THR A 18 -2.93 -13.24 -18.75
N VAL A 19 -3.44 -14.25 -18.05
CA VAL A 19 -3.70 -14.21 -16.58
C VAL A 19 -2.44 -13.81 -15.77
N ASN A 20 -1.24 -14.00 -16.36
CA ASN A 20 0.04 -13.61 -15.77
C ASN A 20 0.34 -12.09 -15.90
N ASP A 21 -0.35 -11.37 -16.79
CA ASP A 21 -0.16 -9.92 -17.00
C ASP A 21 -1.11 -9.05 -16.15
N MET A 22 -2.00 -9.67 -15.38
CA MET A 22 -2.81 -8.94 -14.41
C MET A 22 -1.89 -8.37 -13.33
N PRO A 23 -2.10 -7.11 -12.87
CA PRO A 23 -1.33 -6.58 -11.77
C PRO A 23 -1.48 -7.54 -10.61
N GLN A 24 -0.40 -8.16 -10.22
CA GLN A 24 -0.36 -8.93 -9.00
C GLN A 24 -0.79 -7.98 -7.88
N GLN A 25 -1.94 -8.26 -7.27
CA GLN A 25 -2.21 -7.69 -5.96
C GLN A 25 -1.09 -8.22 -5.06
N TYR A 26 -0.23 -7.32 -4.57
CA TYR A 26 0.85 -7.69 -3.67
C TYR A 26 0.24 -8.06 -2.32
N LYS A 27 -0.27 -9.29 -2.28
CA LYS A 27 -0.87 -9.89 -1.09
C LYS A 27 0.23 -10.33 -0.14
N LEU A 28 -0.06 -10.21 1.13
CA LEU A 28 0.81 -10.77 2.15
C LEU A 28 0.73 -12.30 2.13
N LYS A 29 1.77 -12.92 2.69
CA LYS A 29 1.86 -14.36 2.86
C LYS A 29 0.65 -14.89 3.64
N ALA A 30 0.02 -15.95 3.15
CA ALA A 30 -1.07 -16.59 3.89
C ALA A 30 -0.54 -17.16 5.22
N ILE A 31 -1.25 -16.89 6.31
CA ILE A 31 -0.99 -17.48 7.61
C ILE A 31 -2.03 -18.57 7.84
N THR A 32 -1.60 -19.73 8.31
CA THR A 32 -2.51 -20.84 8.64
C THR A 32 -3.46 -20.41 9.75
N PRO A 33 -4.80 -20.52 9.54
CA PRO A 33 -5.77 -20.19 10.56
C PRO A 33 -5.61 -21.01 11.83
N SER A 34 -6.01 -20.43 12.97
CA SER A 34 -6.03 -21.13 14.26
C SER A 34 -7.06 -22.26 14.29
N SER A 35 -6.82 -23.25 15.10
CA SER A 35 -7.79 -24.36 15.29
C SER A 35 -9.04 -23.89 16.03
N GLU A 36 -10.21 -24.48 15.71
CA GLU A 36 -11.51 -24.12 16.30
C GLU A 36 -11.60 -24.12 17.84
N LYS A 37 -10.68 -24.82 18.53
CA LYS A 37 -10.72 -24.94 20.00
C LYS A 37 -10.47 -23.64 20.74
N SER A 38 -9.77 -22.67 20.13
CA SER A 38 -9.46 -21.38 20.75
C SER A 38 -10.55 -20.32 20.62
N LEU A 39 -11.64 -20.61 19.89
CA LEU A 39 -12.57 -19.61 19.35
C LEU A 39 -13.95 -19.58 20.03
N LYS A 40 -14.14 -20.31 21.12
CA LYS A 40 -15.50 -20.50 21.68
C LYS A 40 -16.11 -19.26 22.34
N THR A 41 -15.37 -18.18 22.57
CA THR A 41 -15.84 -17.03 23.36
C THR A 41 -15.58 -15.64 22.79
N LEU A 42 -14.84 -15.49 21.70
CA LEU A 42 -14.45 -14.18 21.15
C LEU A 42 -14.87 -14.07 19.68
N VAL A 43 -15.40 -12.91 19.30
CA VAL A 43 -15.68 -12.56 17.90
C VAL A 43 -14.39 -12.59 17.08
N GLU A 44 -13.29 -12.21 17.70
CA GLU A 44 -11.97 -12.10 17.06
C GLU A 44 -10.91 -12.82 17.90
N ASN A 45 -10.19 -13.75 17.27
CA ASN A 45 -9.04 -14.41 17.87
C ASN A 45 -7.79 -13.58 17.58
N ARG A 46 -6.94 -13.41 18.60
CA ARG A 46 -5.71 -12.59 18.52
C ARG A 46 -4.49 -13.40 18.95
N LYS A 47 -3.50 -13.53 18.06
CA LYS A 47 -2.15 -14.01 18.40
C LYS A 47 -1.20 -12.82 18.48
N ILE A 48 -0.36 -12.78 19.51
CA ILE A 48 0.53 -11.65 19.80
C ILE A 48 1.98 -12.13 19.82
N PHE A 49 2.85 -11.37 19.16
CA PHE A 49 4.30 -11.54 19.16
C PHE A 49 4.93 -10.21 19.54
N SER A 50 5.46 -10.12 20.74
CA SER A 50 6.07 -8.88 21.27
C SER A 50 7.57 -8.87 21.04
N LEU A 51 8.07 -7.74 20.58
CA LEU A 51 9.49 -7.39 20.45
C LEU A 51 9.74 -6.04 21.14
N ASN A 52 11.02 -5.64 21.21
CA ASN A 52 11.40 -4.44 21.98
C ASN A 52 10.68 -3.14 21.54
N PHE A 53 10.39 -2.98 20.24
CA PHE A 53 9.85 -1.71 19.69
C PHE A 53 8.56 -1.91 18.90
N CYS A 54 8.06 -3.13 18.81
CA CYS A 54 6.84 -3.42 18.08
C CYS A 54 6.13 -4.66 18.62
N GLU A 55 4.84 -4.72 18.38
CA GLU A 55 4.00 -5.87 18.66
C GLU A 55 3.25 -6.27 17.38
N LEU A 56 3.52 -7.47 16.89
CA LEU A 56 2.76 -8.03 15.78
C LEU A 56 1.53 -8.76 16.35
N ASN A 57 0.37 -8.33 15.87
CA ASN A 57 -0.90 -8.96 16.18
C ASN A 57 -1.46 -9.60 14.92
N ILE A 58 -1.88 -10.86 15.02
CA ILE A 58 -2.60 -11.56 13.96
C ILE A 58 -4.02 -11.76 14.44
N PHE A 59 -4.97 -11.17 13.73
CA PHE A 59 -6.39 -11.24 14.04
C PHE A 59 -7.11 -12.18 13.09
N GLU A 60 -8.02 -12.99 13.62
CA GLU A 60 -8.86 -13.92 12.90
C GLU A 60 -10.30 -13.79 13.38
N THR A 61 -11.23 -13.52 12.46
CA THR A 61 -12.67 -13.40 12.76
C THR A 61 -13.44 -14.45 11.98
N PHE A 62 -14.29 -15.22 12.67
CA PHE A 62 -14.96 -16.41 12.14
C PHE A 62 -16.48 -16.26 12.08
N GLN A 63 -17.00 -15.09 12.41
CA GLN A 63 -18.43 -14.80 12.36
C GLN A 63 -18.67 -13.38 11.88
N GLU A 64 -19.79 -13.20 11.21
CA GLU A 64 -20.27 -11.90 10.82
C GLU A 64 -20.51 -11.01 12.06
N SER A 65 -20.04 -9.78 12.01
CA SER A 65 -20.14 -8.83 13.12
C SER A 65 -20.05 -7.40 12.58
N SER A 66 -20.66 -6.45 13.29
CA SER A 66 -20.67 -5.05 12.89
C SER A 66 -20.16 -4.14 13.99
N LEU A 67 -19.47 -3.06 13.59
CA LEU A 67 -18.99 -1.98 14.45
C LEU A 67 -18.18 -2.47 15.66
N VAL A 68 -17.40 -3.54 15.49
CA VAL A 68 -16.51 -4.05 16.54
C VAL A 68 -15.42 -3.01 16.80
N PRO A 69 -15.34 -2.44 18.03
CA PRO A 69 -14.36 -1.42 18.34
C PRO A 69 -12.99 -2.02 18.63
N LEU A 70 -11.94 -1.42 18.10
CA LEU A 70 -10.56 -1.78 18.38
C LEU A 70 -9.70 -0.52 18.51
N THR A 71 -8.95 -0.43 19.60
CA THR A 71 -8.05 0.71 19.88
C THR A 71 -6.69 0.19 20.33
N PHE A 72 -5.63 0.80 19.82
CA PHE A 72 -4.25 0.55 20.26
C PHE A 72 -3.68 1.79 20.93
N GLY A 73 -2.83 1.60 21.93
CA GLY A 73 -2.07 2.67 22.57
C GLY A 73 -0.93 3.22 21.69
N ASP A 74 -0.53 2.48 20.67
CA ASP A 74 0.56 2.80 19.76
C ASP A 74 0.07 3.05 18.33
N PHE A 75 0.96 3.57 17.49
CA PHE A 75 0.73 3.70 16.05
C PHE A 75 0.65 2.32 15.40
N VAL A 76 -0.37 2.09 14.59
CA VAL A 76 -0.63 0.79 13.96
C VAL A 76 -0.51 0.84 12.45
N VAL A 77 0.24 -0.12 11.91
CA VAL A 77 0.22 -0.50 10.50
C VAL A 77 -0.56 -1.79 10.38
N THR A 78 -1.77 -1.74 9.83
CA THR A 78 -2.59 -2.94 9.62
C THR A 78 -2.66 -3.29 8.15
N SER A 79 -2.60 -4.60 7.82
CA SER A 79 -2.72 -5.10 6.45
C SER A 79 -3.60 -6.34 6.40
N MET A 80 -4.46 -6.39 5.38
CA MET A 80 -5.37 -7.52 5.17
C MET A 80 -4.63 -8.70 4.55
N LEU A 81 -4.87 -9.90 5.11
CA LEU A 81 -4.38 -11.18 4.61
C LEU A 81 -5.45 -11.92 3.83
N ARG A 82 -6.68 -11.95 4.35
CA ARG A 82 -7.79 -12.74 3.81
C ARG A 82 -9.14 -12.13 4.17
N GLY A 83 -10.13 -12.33 3.28
CA GLY A 83 -11.50 -11.89 3.49
C GLY A 83 -11.69 -10.40 3.23
N LYS A 84 -12.76 -9.85 3.76
CA LYS A 84 -13.14 -8.45 3.63
C LYS A 84 -13.50 -7.89 5.00
N LYS A 85 -13.08 -6.65 5.26
CA LYS A 85 -13.57 -5.81 6.36
C LYS A 85 -14.16 -4.53 5.79
N VAL A 86 -15.10 -3.91 6.51
CA VAL A 86 -15.42 -2.50 6.32
C VAL A 86 -14.87 -1.76 7.52
N MET A 87 -14.00 -0.81 7.27
CA MET A 87 -13.33 -0.06 8.33
C MET A 87 -13.89 1.35 8.42
N HIS A 88 -14.24 1.75 9.63
CA HIS A 88 -14.70 3.09 9.96
C HIS A 88 -13.62 3.77 10.80
N LEU A 89 -13.02 4.81 10.25
CA LEU A 89 -12.01 5.62 10.91
C LEU A 89 -12.46 7.07 10.92
N TYR A 90 -12.28 7.70 12.06
CA TYR A 90 -12.77 9.05 12.29
C TYR A 90 -14.30 9.10 12.07
N ASP A 91 -14.84 10.23 11.68
CA ASP A 91 -16.25 10.37 11.32
C ASP A 91 -16.49 10.23 9.80
N ASN A 92 -15.55 9.56 9.10
CA ASN A 92 -15.67 9.32 7.67
C ASN A 92 -16.59 8.11 7.38
N PRO A 93 -17.21 8.07 6.19
CA PRO A 93 -17.93 6.88 5.74
C PRO A 93 -17.02 5.64 5.77
N GLY A 94 -17.57 4.49 6.13
CA GLY A 94 -16.84 3.22 6.09
C GLY A 94 -16.31 2.91 4.69
N PHE A 95 -15.15 2.28 4.61
CA PHE A 95 -14.55 1.86 3.36
C PHE A 95 -14.21 0.37 3.37
N ASP A 96 -14.30 -0.25 2.21
CA ASP A 96 -13.88 -1.63 2.00
C ASP A 96 -12.37 -1.75 2.23
N TYR A 97 -11.99 -2.75 3.02
CA TYR A 97 -10.60 -3.04 3.33
C TYR A 97 -10.29 -4.48 2.93
N LEU A 98 -9.44 -4.62 1.91
CA LEU A 98 -9.23 -5.87 1.16
C LEU A 98 -7.78 -6.35 1.22
N PRO A 99 -7.52 -7.65 0.94
CA PRO A 99 -6.16 -8.16 0.82
C PRO A 99 -5.33 -7.38 -0.21
N GLY A 100 -4.10 -7.04 0.17
CA GLY A 100 -3.21 -6.20 -0.63
C GLY A 100 -3.30 -4.72 -0.29
N GLU A 101 -4.08 -4.36 0.73
CA GLU A 101 -4.19 -2.99 1.23
C GLU A 101 -3.59 -2.84 2.63
N THR A 102 -3.15 -1.63 2.92
CA THR A 102 -2.63 -1.23 4.23
C THR A 102 -3.35 0.01 4.73
N VAL A 103 -3.63 0.01 6.02
CA VAL A 103 -4.20 1.17 6.74
C VAL A 103 -3.27 1.55 7.88
N LEU A 104 -3.04 2.85 8.03
CA LEU A 104 -2.28 3.44 9.13
C LEU A 104 -3.26 4.04 10.15
N VAL A 105 -3.08 3.69 11.42
CA VAL A 105 -3.95 4.17 12.49
C VAL A 105 -3.08 4.82 13.57
N PRO A 106 -3.25 6.11 13.86
CA PRO A 106 -2.54 6.75 14.96
C PRO A 106 -2.87 6.13 16.32
N ALA A 107 -1.96 6.30 17.26
CA ALA A 107 -2.18 5.89 18.64
C ALA A 107 -3.49 6.46 19.20
N ASN A 108 -4.20 5.65 19.98
CA ASN A 108 -5.45 6.00 20.66
C ASN A 108 -6.64 6.34 19.74
N VAL A 109 -6.52 6.10 18.43
CA VAL A 109 -7.65 6.21 17.50
C VAL A 109 -8.44 4.90 17.51
N THR A 110 -9.75 4.98 17.79
CA THR A 110 -10.64 3.82 17.75
C THR A 110 -11.07 3.53 16.33
N MET A 111 -10.78 2.31 15.87
CA MET A 111 -11.34 1.73 14.66
C MET A 111 -12.68 1.07 15.01
N LYS A 112 -13.71 1.25 14.19
CA LYS A 112 -14.91 0.40 14.22
C LYS A 112 -14.90 -0.45 12.96
N ILE A 113 -15.12 -1.75 13.10
CA ILE A 113 -14.85 -2.71 12.03
C ILE A 113 -16.07 -3.60 11.83
N ASP A 114 -16.53 -3.71 10.57
CA ASP A 114 -17.51 -4.71 10.18
C ASP A 114 -16.80 -5.89 9.51
N PHE A 115 -17.36 -7.07 9.71
CA PHE A 115 -16.90 -8.34 9.13
C PHE A 115 -18.06 -8.96 8.35
N PRO A 116 -18.40 -8.43 7.15
CA PRO A 116 -19.64 -8.80 6.45
C PRO A 116 -19.65 -10.21 5.87
N GLU A 117 -18.48 -10.83 5.69
CA GLU A 117 -18.32 -12.12 5.00
C GLU A 117 -17.60 -13.16 5.86
N ALA A 118 -17.33 -12.85 7.13
CA ALA A 118 -16.59 -13.75 8.00
C ALA A 118 -17.42 -14.97 8.39
N THR A 119 -16.90 -16.17 8.11
CA THR A 119 -17.51 -17.43 8.50
C THR A 119 -16.45 -18.40 9.01
N LYS A 120 -16.85 -19.50 9.64
CA LYS A 120 -15.94 -20.55 10.08
C LYS A 120 -15.11 -21.14 8.94
N ASN A 121 -15.70 -21.30 7.76
CA ASN A 121 -15.03 -21.87 6.61
C ASN A 121 -14.24 -20.83 5.80
N ASN A 122 -14.57 -19.56 5.96
CA ASN A 122 -13.91 -18.43 5.30
C ASN A 122 -13.63 -17.31 6.32
N PRO A 123 -12.68 -17.49 7.24
CA PRO A 123 -12.36 -16.47 8.23
C PRO A 123 -11.72 -15.24 7.57
N THR A 124 -12.00 -14.09 8.16
CA THR A 124 -11.25 -12.87 7.85
C THR A 124 -9.97 -12.85 8.65
N GLN A 125 -8.84 -12.56 8.00
CA GLN A 125 -7.54 -12.44 8.66
C GLN A 125 -6.89 -11.10 8.33
N CYS A 126 -6.30 -10.46 9.33
CA CYS A 126 -5.40 -9.33 9.13
C CYS A 126 -4.25 -9.37 10.15
N ILE A 127 -3.22 -8.61 9.84
CA ILE A 127 -2.19 -8.24 10.82
C ILE A 127 -2.42 -6.81 11.30
N ALA A 128 -1.97 -6.54 12.52
CA ALA A 128 -1.79 -5.20 13.05
C ALA A 128 -0.42 -5.13 13.74
N LEU A 129 0.49 -4.39 13.16
CA LEU A 129 1.80 -4.13 13.70
C LEU A 129 1.73 -2.83 14.49
N ALA A 130 1.68 -2.93 15.81
CA ALA A 130 1.74 -1.79 16.71
C ALA A 130 3.20 -1.37 16.90
N LEU A 131 3.49 -0.11 16.67
CA LEU A 131 4.83 0.47 16.66
C LEU A 131 4.94 1.57 17.71
N GLU A 132 5.97 1.49 18.55
CA GLU A 132 6.26 2.55 19.50
C GLU A 132 6.44 3.90 18.80
N SER A 133 5.61 4.88 19.14
CA SER A 133 5.61 6.19 18.49
C SER A 133 6.96 6.92 18.59
N GLN A 134 7.66 6.76 19.71
CA GLN A 134 8.99 7.33 19.89
C GLN A 134 10.02 6.71 18.95
N LYS A 135 9.90 5.41 18.67
CA LYS A 135 10.77 4.72 17.70
C LYS A 135 10.56 5.25 16.28
N ILE A 136 9.30 5.42 15.88
CA ILE A 136 8.97 6.02 14.56
C ILE A 136 9.59 7.41 14.44
N GLN A 137 9.41 8.27 15.47
CA GLN A 137 9.95 9.62 15.47
C GLN A 137 11.49 9.63 15.37
N THR A 138 12.16 8.73 16.09
CA THR A 138 13.62 8.58 16.01
C THR A 138 14.07 8.21 14.60
N ILE A 139 13.37 7.29 13.94
CA ILE A 139 13.67 6.89 12.56
C ILE A 139 13.47 8.06 11.60
N VAL A 140 12.34 8.77 11.71
CA VAL A 140 12.00 9.92 10.84
C VAL A 140 13.01 11.05 11.02
N ASN A 141 13.38 11.41 12.25
CA ASN A 141 14.37 12.45 12.52
C ASN A 141 15.71 12.08 11.86
N ARG A 142 16.17 10.85 12.05
CA ARG A 142 17.43 10.40 11.47
C ARG A 142 17.41 10.38 9.93
N LEU A 143 16.28 10.02 9.33
CA LEU A 143 16.11 10.11 7.87
C LEU A 143 16.21 11.56 7.37
N ASN A 144 15.65 12.53 8.09
CA ASN A 144 15.75 13.94 7.74
C ASN A 144 17.16 14.51 7.93
N GLU A 145 17.90 14.02 8.93
CA GLU A 145 19.29 14.40 9.19
C GLU A 145 20.27 13.80 8.18
N ASP A 146 20.23 12.47 8.00
CA ASP A 146 21.22 11.72 7.21
C ASP A 146 20.89 11.74 5.70
N TYR A 147 19.61 11.89 5.33
CA TYR A 147 19.13 11.80 3.94
C TYR A 147 18.16 12.93 3.58
N PRO A 148 18.53 14.20 3.79
CA PRO A 148 17.66 15.33 3.45
C PRO A 148 17.35 15.31 1.95
N LYS A 149 16.12 15.67 1.57
CA LYS A 149 15.70 15.76 0.18
C LYS A 149 15.33 17.20 -0.16
N ASN A 150 15.97 17.73 -1.19
CA ASN A 150 15.61 18.96 -1.92
C ASN A 150 15.06 20.09 -1.04
N ASP A 151 15.89 20.76 -0.25
CA ASP A 151 15.56 21.98 0.51
C ASP A 151 14.36 21.94 1.46
N THR A 152 13.65 20.83 1.57
CA THR A 152 12.57 20.63 2.52
C THR A 152 13.09 19.91 3.76
N LYS A 153 13.16 20.63 4.88
CA LYS A 153 13.67 20.10 6.15
C LYS A 153 12.87 18.91 6.70
N ASP A 154 11.59 18.77 6.27
CA ASP A 154 10.65 17.79 6.82
C ASP A 154 10.08 16.86 5.74
N TYR A 155 10.93 16.44 4.79
CA TYR A 155 10.51 15.52 3.73
C TYR A 155 10.04 14.17 4.28
N TRP A 156 10.82 13.60 5.21
CA TRP A 156 10.48 12.33 5.83
C TRP A 156 9.47 12.57 6.95
N GLN A 157 8.19 12.33 6.64
CA GLN A 157 7.10 12.40 7.61
C GLN A 157 5.96 11.47 7.22
N LEU A 158 5.31 10.88 8.19
CA LEU A 158 4.07 10.13 8.00
C LEU A 158 2.89 11.09 7.99
N LYS A 159 2.08 11.04 6.93
CA LYS A 159 0.90 11.91 6.75
C LYS A 159 -0.33 11.25 7.34
N HIS A 160 -1.05 11.95 8.21
CA HIS A 160 -2.26 11.40 8.85
C HIS A 160 -3.47 11.34 7.92
N ASN A 161 -3.52 12.16 6.87
CA ASN A 161 -4.61 12.19 5.89
C ASN A 161 -4.48 11.13 4.78
N GLU A 162 -3.32 10.48 4.65
CA GLU A 162 -3.02 9.44 3.67
C GLU A 162 -2.87 8.09 4.37
N TYR A 163 -3.96 7.62 4.99
CA TYR A 163 -3.93 6.46 5.88
C TYR A 163 -4.34 5.14 5.21
N HIS A 164 -4.95 5.13 4.03
CA HIS A 164 -5.40 3.92 3.34
C HIS A 164 -4.84 3.88 1.92
N PHE A 165 -4.12 2.82 1.57
CA PHE A 165 -3.48 2.66 0.26
C PHE A 165 -3.23 1.20 -0.10
N GLN A 166 -3.07 0.94 -1.40
CA GLN A 166 -2.67 -0.37 -1.91
C GLN A 166 -1.18 -0.61 -1.72
N ASN A 167 -0.82 -1.83 -1.35
CA ASN A 167 0.57 -2.24 -1.24
C ASN A 167 1.23 -2.25 -2.62
N ASN A 168 2.46 -1.76 -2.69
CA ASN A 168 3.38 -2.10 -3.76
C ASN A 168 4.20 -3.34 -3.35
N TYR A 169 4.97 -3.88 -4.29
CA TYR A 169 5.80 -5.06 -4.05
C TYR A 169 6.75 -4.89 -2.85
N GLU A 170 7.43 -3.76 -2.79
CA GLU A 170 8.46 -3.49 -1.78
C GLU A 170 7.85 -3.40 -0.36
N LEU A 171 6.70 -2.73 -0.22
CA LEU A 171 5.99 -2.63 1.05
C LEU A 171 5.47 -4.00 1.49
N ALA A 172 4.82 -4.75 0.60
CA ALA A 172 4.31 -6.09 0.91
C ALA A 172 5.44 -7.04 1.31
N ASN A 173 6.58 -7.00 0.62
CA ASN A 173 7.75 -7.82 0.93
C ASN A 173 8.35 -7.47 2.29
N ASN A 174 8.44 -6.18 2.62
CA ASN A 174 8.92 -5.73 3.92
C ASN A 174 7.98 -6.14 5.06
N ILE A 175 6.66 -6.03 4.88
CA ILE A 175 5.68 -6.50 5.87
C ILE A 175 5.79 -8.02 6.05
N ASN A 176 5.92 -8.80 4.97
CA ASN A 176 6.12 -10.25 5.06
C ASN A 176 7.39 -10.60 5.83
N LYS A 177 8.49 -9.88 5.60
CA LYS A 177 9.73 -10.04 6.36
C LYS A 177 9.53 -9.77 7.85
N LEU A 178 8.78 -8.72 8.21
CA LEU A 178 8.46 -8.44 9.61
C LEU A 178 7.60 -9.55 10.24
N ILE A 179 6.62 -10.10 9.51
CA ILE A 179 5.83 -11.23 9.97
C ILE A 179 6.75 -12.44 10.25
N ASP A 180 7.64 -12.77 9.31
CA ASP A 180 8.56 -13.90 9.47
C ASP A 180 9.52 -13.69 10.66
N VAL A 181 10.09 -12.50 10.82
CA VAL A 181 10.99 -12.17 11.94
C VAL A 181 10.25 -12.19 13.28
N CYS A 182 9.08 -11.56 13.38
CA CYS A 182 8.33 -11.48 14.64
C CYS A 182 7.81 -12.85 15.09
N SER A 183 7.35 -13.69 14.15
CA SER A 183 6.82 -15.03 14.46
C SER A 183 7.89 -16.12 14.55
N GLY A 184 9.10 -15.82 14.12
CA GLY A 184 10.25 -16.73 14.15
C GLY A 184 10.84 -16.93 15.55
N GLY A 185 11.73 -17.94 15.65
CA GLY A 185 12.45 -18.28 16.89
C GLY A 185 13.89 -17.78 16.94
N ASP A 186 14.30 -16.90 16.02
CA ASP A 186 15.69 -16.42 15.94
C ASP A 186 16.07 -15.61 17.18
N ARG A 187 17.30 -15.79 17.66
CA ARG A 187 17.83 -15.05 18.81
C ARG A 187 18.03 -13.57 18.50
N GLU A 188 18.33 -13.26 17.24
CA GLU A 188 18.61 -11.92 16.73
C GLU A 188 17.35 -11.20 16.20
N LYS A 189 16.15 -11.73 16.48
CA LYS A 189 14.89 -11.19 15.95
C LYS A 189 14.66 -9.70 16.24
N ASP A 190 15.08 -9.20 17.39
CA ASP A 190 14.96 -7.79 17.73
C ASP A 190 15.83 -6.90 16.84
N ILE A 191 17.03 -7.35 16.48
CA ILE A 191 17.92 -6.62 15.55
C ILE A 191 17.35 -6.64 14.15
N LEU A 192 16.89 -7.81 13.69
CA LEU A 192 16.30 -7.96 12.36
C LEU A 192 15.01 -7.17 12.22
N ALA A 193 14.18 -7.16 13.27
CA ALA A 193 12.97 -6.33 13.31
C ALA A 193 13.30 -4.83 13.28
N ASP A 194 14.32 -4.37 14.02
CA ASP A 194 14.74 -2.96 14.01
C ASP A 194 15.15 -2.49 12.60
N ILE A 195 15.90 -3.32 11.88
CA ILE A 195 16.29 -3.04 10.49
C ILE A 195 15.06 -2.99 9.57
N ALA A 196 14.17 -3.97 9.70
CA ALA A 196 12.98 -4.06 8.89
C ALA A 196 11.97 -2.94 9.20
N LEU A 197 11.88 -2.45 10.45
CA LEU A 197 11.08 -1.30 10.84
C LEU A 197 11.58 0.01 10.23
N LYS A 198 12.89 0.21 10.15
CA LYS A 198 13.47 1.36 9.45
C LYS A 198 13.08 1.35 7.97
N GLU A 199 13.18 0.20 7.32
CA GLU A 199 12.73 0.03 5.95
C GLU A 199 11.21 0.28 5.83
N LEU A 200 10.39 -0.25 6.75
CA LEU A 200 8.94 -0.05 6.75
C LEU A 200 8.56 1.42 6.73
N VAL A 201 9.15 2.23 7.60
CA VAL A 201 8.86 3.68 7.64
C VAL A 201 9.14 4.36 6.30
N VAL A 202 10.27 4.03 5.66
CA VAL A 202 10.61 4.55 4.32
C VAL A 202 9.55 4.12 3.29
N ARG A 203 9.15 2.82 3.29
CA ARG A 203 8.16 2.30 2.34
C ARG A 203 6.76 2.90 2.54
N LEU A 204 6.38 3.14 3.78
CA LEU A 204 5.11 3.81 4.10
C LEU A 204 5.09 5.24 3.56
N ILE A 205 6.14 6.03 3.79
CA ILE A 205 6.26 7.40 3.29
C ILE A 205 6.23 7.43 1.76
N GLN A 206 6.95 6.51 1.09
CA GLN A 206 6.92 6.38 -0.37
C GLN A 206 5.51 6.05 -0.88
N SER A 207 4.79 5.13 -0.22
CA SER A 207 3.42 4.78 -0.58
C SER A 207 2.43 5.92 -0.37
N GLN A 208 2.60 6.72 0.69
CA GLN A 208 1.82 7.93 0.92
C GLN A 208 2.09 9.00 -0.13
N ASN A 209 3.35 9.21 -0.52
CA ASN A 209 3.72 10.16 -1.57
C ASN A 209 3.09 9.75 -2.92
N LEU A 210 3.10 8.47 -3.24
CA LEU A 210 2.42 7.94 -4.43
C LEU A 210 0.92 8.23 -4.40
N ASN A 211 0.26 7.94 -3.27
CA ASN A 211 -1.17 8.18 -3.08
C ASN A 211 -1.55 9.66 -3.19
N SER A 212 -0.78 10.54 -2.52
CA SER A 212 -0.99 12.00 -2.58
C SER A 212 -0.88 12.50 -4.02
N SER A 213 0.07 11.97 -4.77
CA SER A 213 0.24 12.28 -6.20
C SER A 213 -0.92 11.78 -7.05
N ASP A 214 -1.54 10.66 -6.67
CA ASP A 214 -2.72 10.09 -7.34
C ASP A 214 -3.99 10.94 -7.14
N ARG A 215 -4.13 11.63 -6.03
CA ARG A 215 -5.31 12.47 -5.72
C ARG A 215 -5.30 13.88 -6.32
N ALA A 216 -4.36 14.18 -7.22
CA ALA A 216 -4.39 15.25 -8.24
C ALA A 216 -4.58 16.70 -7.79
N ASN A 217 -4.12 17.10 -6.62
CA ASN A 217 -3.93 18.52 -6.29
C ASN A 217 -2.48 18.83 -5.90
N TYR A 218 -1.52 18.13 -6.54
CA TYR A 218 -0.13 18.49 -6.39
C TYR A 218 0.08 19.85 -7.07
N ASN A 219 0.48 20.83 -6.29
CA ASN A 219 1.05 22.06 -6.83
C ASN A 219 2.29 21.65 -7.64
N VAL A 220 2.12 21.58 -8.96
CA VAL A 220 3.14 21.18 -9.97
C VAL A 220 4.33 22.16 -9.98
N GLY A 221 4.30 23.16 -9.10
CA GLY A 221 5.17 24.32 -9.18
C GLY A 221 6.67 24.04 -9.21
N ASN A 222 7.19 23.02 -8.54
CA ASN A 222 8.65 22.79 -8.50
C ASN A 222 9.08 21.31 -8.39
N ASN A 223 8.20 20.34 -8.51
CA ASN A 223 8.60 18.93 -8.46
C ASN A 223 8.53 18.27 -9.85
N PRO A 224 9.69 18.02 -10.51
CA PRO A 224 9.73 17.41 -11.84
C PRO A 224 9.06 16.04 -11.92
N LEU A 225 9.11 15.25 -10.84
CA LEU A 225 8.50 13.92 -10.80
C LEU A 225 6.97 13.99 -10.69
N ALA A 226 6.43 14.95 -9.93
CA ALA A 226 4.99 15.20 -9.86
C ALA A 226 4.44 15.64 -11.22
N PHE A 227 5.18 16.48 -11.95
CA PHE A 227 4.85 16.86 -13.33
C PHE A 227 4.79 15.64 -14.26
N VAL A 228 5.79 14.75 -14.18
CA VAL A 228 5.83 13.52 -14.98
C VAL A 228 4.65 12.60 -14.66
N MET A 229 4.28 12.43 -13.39
CA MET A 229 3.12 11.64 -13.02
C MET A 229 1.82 12.18 -13.60
N GLN A 230 1.63 13.49 -13.54
CA GLN A 230 0.47 14.15 -14.17
C GLN A 230 0.47 13.94 -15.69
N TYR A 231 1.65 14.07 -16.33
CA TYR A 231 1.79 13.81 -17.76
C TYR A 231 1.40 12.37 -18.13
N ILE A 232 1.86 11.37 -17.38
CA ILE A 232 1.49 9.96 -17.57
C ILE A 232 -0.03 9.79 -17.52
N ARG A 233 -0.72 10.36 -16.53
CA ARG A 233 -2.17 10.22 -16.38
C ARG A 233 -2.96 10.85 -17.54
N ILE A 234 -2.58 12.05 -17.95
CA ILE A 234 -3.25 12.74 -19.07
C ILE A 234 -3.07 11.96 -20.37
N ASN A 235 -1.88 11.37 -20.57
CA ASN A 235 -1.51 10.67 -21.81
C ASN A 235 -1.61 9.15 -21.71
N ILE A 236 -2.32 8.60 -20.72
CA ILE A 236 -2.33 7.16 -20.41
C ILE A 236 -2.84 6.28 -21.57
N ASN A 237 -3.63 6.85 -22.48
CA ASN A 237 -4.13 6.16 -23.67
C ASN A 237 -3.10 6.08 -24.80
N GLN A 238 -1.98 6.80 -24.68
CA GLN A 238 -0.92 6.85 -25.68
C GLN A 238 0.23 5.91 -25.31
N GLN A 239 1.12 5.70 -26.28
CA GLN A 239 2.38 5.02 -26.02
C GLN A 239 3.33 5.98 -25.31
N ILE A 240 3.59 5.74 -24.05
CA ILE A 240 4.46 6.58 -23.22
C ILE A 240 5.87 5.99 -23.23
N ASN A 241 6.86 6.82 -23.57
CA ASN A 241 8.27 6.43 -23.60
C ASN A 241 9.02 6.99 -22.38
N VAL A 242 9.78 6.14 -21.70
CA VAL A 242 10.55 6.53 -20.51
C VAL A 242 11.60 7.60 -20.81
N THR A 243 12.20 7.58 -22.00
CA THR A 243 13.15 8.63 -22.43
C THR A 243 12.46 10.00 -22.51
N GLU A 244 11.23 10.05 -22.99
CA GLU A 244 10.42 11.27 -23.00
C GLU A 244 10.14 11.76 -21.56
N LEU A 245 9.76 10.85 -20.67
CA LEU A 245 9.50 11.18 -19.28
C LEU A 245 10.75 11.71 -18.56
N SER A 246 11.91 11.09 -18.80
CA SER A 246 13.17 11.54 -18.21
C SER A 246 13.56 12.94 -18.71
N ASN A 247 13.34 13.25 -19.99
CA ASN A 247 13.56 14.59 -20.54
C ASN A 247 12.62 15.63 -19.92
N LYS A 248 11.32 15.27 -19.71
CA LYS A 248 10.35 16.14 -19.03
C LYS A 248 10.74 16.40 -17.56
N ALA A 249 11.40 15.45 -16.93
CA ALA A 249 11.94 15.60 -15.57
C ALA A 249 13.29 16.33 -15.55
N CYS A 250 13.85 16.73 -16.71
CA CYS A 250 15.20 17.29 -16.83
C CYS A 250 16.28 16.37 -16.23
N MET A 251 16.15 15.06 -16.42
CA MET A 251 17.03 14.04 -15.85
C MET A 251 17.53 13.07 -16.94
N SER A 252 18.71 12.47 -16.75
CA SER A 252 19.09 11.30 -17.52
C SER A 252 18.20 10.10 -17.19
N VAL A 253 18.02 9.16 -18.13
CA VAL A 253 17.17 7.97 -17.89
C VAL A 253 17.56 7.20 -16.62
N PRO A 254 18.85 6.89 -16.35
CA PRO A 254 19.24 6.23 -15.11
C PRO A 254 18.94 7.04 -13.84
N THR A 255 19.12 8.37 -13.90
CA THR A 255 18.84 9.27 -12.78
C THR A 255 17.34 9.34 -12.54
N PHE A 256 16.54 9.43 -13.60
CA PHE A 256 15.08 9.44 -13.53
C PHE A 256 14.54 8.15 -12.89
N TYR A 257 15.00 6.96 -13.32
CA TYR A 257 14.59 5.69 -12.71
C TYR A 257 14.87 5.65 -11.22
N ARG A 258 16.10 6.04 -10.81
CA ARG A 258 16.47 6.06 -9.38
C ARG A 258 15.65 7.06 -8.59
N ALA A 259 15.51 8.29 -9.10
CA ALA A 259 14.74 9.33 -8.43
C ALA A 259 13.27 8.94 -8.28
N PHE A 260 12.65 8.42 -9.34
CA PHE A 260 11.26 7.98 -9.32
C PHE A 260 11.04 6.81 -8.34
N LYS A 261 11.91 5.79 -8.38
CA LYS A 261 11.83 4.66 -7.45
C LYS A 261 12.08 5.09 -5.99
N ASN A 262 13.02 6.00 -5.76
CA ASN A 262 13.28 6.52 -4.42
C ASN A 262 12.11 7.35 -3.87
N GLU A 263 11.43 8.11 -4.73
CA GLU A 263 10.30 8.95 -4.33
C GLU A 263 9.02 8.15 -4.06
N PHE A 264 8.72 7.20 -4.94
CA PHE A 264 7.42 6.51 -4.97
C PHE A 264 7.48 5.02 -4.66
N GLY A 265 8.66 4.44 -4.45
CA GLY A 265 8.85 3.03 -4.13
C GLY A 265 8.66 2.06 -5.30
N LEU A 266 8.35 2.56 -6.53
CA LEU A 266 8.15 1.75 -7.74
C LEU A 266 8.80 2.40 -8.96
N SER A 267 9.05 1.62 -10.00
CA SER A 267 9.67 2.14 -11.23
C SER A 267 8.65 2.92 -12.07
N PRO A 268 9.13 3.80 -12.99
CA PRO A 268 8.25 4.52 -13.93
C PRO A 268 7.37 3.58 -14.77
N LEU A 269 7.91 2.45 -15.22
CA LEU A 269 7.16 1.46 -16.02
C LEU A 269 6.07 0.76 -15.20
N GLU A 270 6.37 0.40 -13.95
CA GLU A 270 5.37 -0.17 -13.03
C GLU A 270 4.25 0.83 -12.76
N TYR A 271 4.57 2.10 -12.60
CA TYR A 271 3.57 3.16 -12.43
C TYR A 271 2.66 3.30 -13.67
N ILE A 272 3.24 3.37 -14.87
CA ILE A 272 2.47 3.43 -16.14
C ILE A 272 1.53 2.23 -16.25
N LEU A 273 2.03 1.02 -15.98
CA LEU A 273 1.22 -0.19 -16.02
C LEU A 273 0.06 -0.14 -15.03
N ARG A 274 0.33 0.28 -13.79
CA ARG A 274 -0.69 0.46 -12.75
C ARG A 274 -1.79 1.43 -13.18
N GLU A 275 -1.44 2.59 -13.75
CA GLU A 275 -2.41 3.58 -14.21
C GLU A 275 -3.24 3.08 -15.40
N LYS A 276 -2.63 2.35 -16.36
CA LYS A 276 -3.35 1.72 -17.46
C LYS A 276 -4.40 0.73 -16.98
N ILE A 277 -4.05 -0.10 -16.01
CA ILE A 277 -4.95 -1.10 -15.43
C ILE A 277 -6.08 -0.44 -14.65
N LYS A 278 -5.75 0.59 -13.85
CA LYS A 278 -6.77 1.37 -13.13
C LYS A 278 -7.81 1.94 -14.11
N LYS A 279 -7.35 2.50 -15.22
CA LYS A 279 -8.24 3.02 -16.26
C LYS A 279 -9.05 1.94 -16.96
N ALA A 280 -8.42 0.80 -17.29
CA ALA A 280 -9.12 -0.34 -17.90
C ALA A 280 -10.23 -0.89 -16.99
N LYS A 281 -9.98 -0.98 -15.67
CA LYS A 281 -11.02 -1.39 -14.70
C LYS A 281 -12.20 -0.42 -14.66
N THR A 282 -11.95 0.89 -14.71
CA THR A 282 -13.03 1.89 -14.77
C THR A 282 -13.88 1.71 -16.03
N LEU A 283 -13.24 1.54 -17.20
CA LEU A 283 -13.93 1.37 -18.47
C LEU A 283 -14.72 0.04 -18.59
N LEU A 284 -14.44 -0.95 -17.77
CA LEU A 284 -15.16 -2.23 -17.74
C LEU A 284 -16.29 -2.23 -16.71
N ALA A 285 -16.32 -1.27 -15.81
CA ALA A 285 -17.35 -1.14 -14.77
C ALA A 285 -18.49 -0.19 -15.18
N ASP A 286 -18.26 0.63 -16.22
CA ASP A 286 -19.25 1.47 -16.89
C ASP A 286 -19.91 0.70 -18.05
#